data_75ab48d7757ea862921f5da7537923cb
#
_entry.id   75ab48d7757ea862921f5da7537923cb
#
_cell.length_a   1.000
_cell.length_b   1.000
_cell.length_c   1.000
_cell.angle_alpha   90.00
_cell.angle_beta   90.00
_cell.angle_gamma   90.00
#
_symmetry.space_group_name_H-M   'P 1'
#
loop_
_entity.id
_entity.type
_entity.pdbx_description
1 polymer ?
#
loop_
_entity_poly.entity_id
_entity_poly.type
_entity_poly.pdbx_seq_one_letter_code
_entity_poly.pdbx_strand_id
1 'polypeptide(L)'
;LETVLTVLHAGGKFGSGGYKVSGGLHGVGISVVNALSEWVNVTVYRDGSEFNQRFEKGVSKGELQAKKQSQKPFKKGTTICFKPDKMIFSGGIEFEYALLSSRLRELAYLNGGVKIVFRDERTELSDGSFKEEIYLYQGGIKEYVQYMNAEKDSIHPEIIYVDSQKESVYVEAALQWCSDVYSDNILGFANNIRTIDGGTHIEGLKTVLTRTFNNLAKKRGKRKDI
;
A
#
# COMPACT_ATOMS: atom_id res chain seq x y z
N LEU A 1 -3.96 2.49 23.16
CA LEU A 1 -3.75 3.43 22.04
C LEU A 1 -2.46 4.24 22.27
N GLU A 2 -2.26 4.79 23.43
CA GLU A 2 -1.13 5.68 23.74
C GLU A 2 0.22 5.07 23.34
N THR A 3 0.55 3.88 23.82
CA THR A 3 1.82 3.20 23.48
C THR A 3 2.09 3.14 21.97
N VAL A 4 1.07 2.83 21.16
CA VAL A 4 1.24 2.68 19.70
C VAL A 4 1.47 4.03 19.01
N LEU A 5 0.92 5.11 19.56
CA LEU A 5 1.02 6.46 18.98
C LEU A 5 2.19 7.29 19.51
N THR A 6 2.77 6.93 20.65
CA THR A 6 3.80 7.76 21.33
C THR A 6 5.15 7.07 21.46
N VAL A 7 5.18 5.73 21.37
CA VAL A 7 6.42 4.96 21.54
C VAL A 7 6.90 4.45 20.19
N LEU A 8 8.16 4.69 19.86
CA LEU A 8 8.81 4.15 18.67
C LEU A 8 9.00 2.64 18.83
N HIS A 9 8.94 1.91 17.71
CA HIS A 9 9.08 0.46 17.68
C HIS A 9 8.06 -0.31 18.54
N ALA A 10 6.90 0.31 18.80
CA ALA A 10 5.78 -0.31 19.48
C ALA A 10 4.71 -0.77 18.48
N GLY A 11 3.98 -1.83 18.84
CA GLY A 11 2.83 -2.30 18.07
C GLY A 11 2.87 -3.77 17.70
N GLY A 12 1.80 -4.25 17.07
CA GLY A 12 1.58 -5.67 16.75
C GLY A 12 2.52 -6.28 15.71
N LYS A 13 3.40 -5.49 15.09
CA LYS A 13 4.39 -5.96 14.11
C LYS A 13 5.57 -6.69 14.73
N PHE A 14 5.81 -6.51 16.02
CA PHE A 14 6.91 -7.10 16.77
C PHE A 14 6.50 -8.36 17.55
N GLY A 15 5.22 -8.74 17.51
CA GLY A 15 4.70 -9.97 18.12
C GLY A 15 4.46 -11.06 17.08
N SER A 16 4.55 -12.32 17.48
CA SER A 16 4.31 -13.47 16.63
C SER A 16 2.88 -13.49 16.08
N GLY A 17 2.69 -13.29 14.79
CA GLY A 17 1.50 -13.67 14.03
C GLY A 17 0.42 -12.63 13.78
N GLY A 18 0.61 -11.36 14.13
CA GLY A 18 -0.44 -10.33 13.92
C GLY A 18 -0.63 -9.85 12.47
N TYR A 19 0.42 -9.92 11.66
CA TYR A 19 0.41 -9.45 10.26
C TYR A 19 1.12 -10.44 9.34
N LYS A 20 0.47 -10.83 8.24
CA LYS A 20 1.11 -11.63 7.18
C LYS A 20 2.05 -10.76 6.33
N VAL A 21 1.62 -9.56 6.02
CA VAL A 21 2.40 -8.54 5.29
C VAL A 21 2.13 -7.20 5.96
N SER A 22 3.16 -6.39 6.17
CA SER A 22 2.99 -5.02 6.68
C SER A 22 3.88 -4.04 5.91
N GLY A 23 3.31 -2.97 5.37
CA GLY A 23 4.09 -1.84 4.89
C GLY A 23 4.86 -1.20 6.05
N GLY A 24 6.18 -1.11 5.92
CA GLY A 24 7.06 -0.58 6.96
C GLY A 24 7.59 -1.64 7.93
N LEU A 25 8.89 -1.57 8.19
CA LEU A 25 9.66 -2.53 8.96
C LEU A 25 9.89 -2.09 10.42
N HIS A 26 9.68 -0.81 10.72
CA HIS A 26 10.19 -0.22 11.97
C HIS A 26 9.13 0.06 13.03
N GLY A 27 7.82 -0.09 12.73
CA GLY A 27 6.73 0.19 13.68
C GLY A 27 6.69 1.63 14.16
N VAL A 28 7.09 2.59 13.31
CA VAL A 28 7.16 4.01 13.66
C VAL A 28 6.15 4.87 12.90
N GLY A 29 5.47 4.35 11.88
CA GLY A 29 4.64 5.16 10.98
C GLY A 29 3.60 6.01 11.70
N ILE A 30 2.79 5.41 12.56
CA ILE A 30 1.72 6.14 13.23
C ILE A 30 2.25 7.09 14.34
N SER A 31 3.33 6.73 15.02
CA SER A 31 3.96 7.61 16.01
C SER A 31 4.62 8.83 15.35
N VAL A 32 5.21 8.66 14.15
CA VAL A 32 5.71 9.76 13.33
C VAL A 32 4.57 10.67 12.86
N VAL A 33 3.45 10.11 12.35
CA VAL A 33 2.26 10.92 12.01
C VAL A 33 1.79 11.72 13.21
N ASN A 34 1.74 11.12 14.40
CA ASN A 34 1.34 11.82 15.61
C ASN A 34 2.32 12.96 15.96
N ALA A 35 3.63 12.69 15.92
CA ALA A 35 4.65 13.72 16.24
C ALA A 35 4.65 14.91 15.26
N LEU A 36 4.31 14.66 13.99
CA LEU A 36 4.27 15.66 12.92
C LEU A 36 2.90 16.35 12.77
N SER A 37 1.95 16.03 13.64
CA SER A 37 0.59 16.58 13.59
C SER A 37 0.36 17.62 14.68
N GLU A 38 -0.39 18.66 14.34
CA GLU A 38 -0.95 19.60 15.31
C GLU A 38 -1.85 18.85 16.29
N TRP A 39 -2.67 17.93 15.76
CA TRP A 39 -3.47 17.00 16.55
C TRP A 39 -3.76 15.71 15.79
N VAL A 40 -3.98 14.64 16.54
CA VAL A 40 -4.46 13.34 16.07
C VAL A 40 -5.60 12.87 16.96
N ASN A 41 -6.71 12.46 16.36
CA ASN A 41 -7.84 11.80 17.01
C ASN A 41 -7.90 10.35 16.55
N VAL A 42 -7.95 9.43 17.49
CA VAL A 42 -8.08 7.99 17.19
C VAL A 42 -9.32 7.45 17.86
N THR A 43 -10.18 6.81 17.06
CA THR A 43 -11.36 6.10 17.56
C THR A 43 -11.28 4.64 17.14
N VAL A 44 -11.34 3.73 18.09
CA VAL A 44 -11.36 2.29 17.86
C VAL A 44 -12.71 1.72 18.27
N TYR A 45 -13.34 0.99 17.33
CA TYR A 45 -14.60 0.29 17.55
C TYR A 45 -14.31 -1.21 17.75
N ARG A 46 -14.48 -1.70 18.94
CA ARG A 46 -14.17 -3.08 19.29
C ARG A 46 -15.08 -3.59 20.40
N ASP A 47 -15.50 -4.84 20.30
CA ASP A 47 -16.26 -5.58 21.33
C ASP A 47 -17.50 -4.80 21.88
N GLY A 48 -18.21 -4.13 20.95
CA GLY A 48 -19.41 -3.34 21.29
C GLY A 48 -19.11 -2.03 22.04
N SER A 49 -17.83 -1.64 22.08
CA SER A 49 -17.38 -0.39 22.69
C SER A 49 -16.68 0.51 21.66
N GLU A 50 -16.69 1.80 21.92
CA GLU A 50 -15.96 2.83 21.24
C GLU A 50 -14.91 3.38 22.18
N PHE A 51 -13.65 3.37 21.75
CA PHE A 51 -12.51 3.90 22.49
C PHE A 51 -11.95 5.10 21.74
N ASN A 52 -11.89 6.25 22.38
CA ASN A 52 -11.39 7.48 21.78
C ASN A 52 -10.22 8.05 22.59
N GLN A 53 -9.20 8.54 21.88
CA GLN A 53 -8.08 9.25 22.49
C GLN A 53 -7.55 10.32 21.54
N ARG A 54 -7.26 11.50 22.11
CA ARG A 54 -6.71 12.65 21.40
C ARG A 54 -5.24 12.85 21.75
N PHE A 55 -4.48 13.25 20.75
CA PHE A 55 -3.07 13.58 20.85
C PHE A 55 -2.83 14.96 20.22
N GLU A 56 -1.85 15.70 20.73
CA GLU A 56 -1.39 16.95 20.17
C GLU A 56 0.13 16.99 20.17
N LYS A 57 0.73 17.23 19.00
CA LYS A 57 2.18 17.32 18.83
C LYS A 57 2.93 16.11 19.44
N GLY A 58 2.40 14.92 19.19
CA GLY A 58 2.98 13.66 19.67
C GLY A 58 2.61 13.27 21.11
N VAL A 59 1.93 14.12 21.88
CA VAL A 59 1.63 13.88 23.30
C VAL A 59 0.16 13.59 23.51
N SER A 60 -0.17 12.62 24.37
CA SER A 60 -1.55 12.31 24.77
C SER A 60 -2.19 13.48 25.50
N LYS A 61 -3.42 13.81 25.14
CA LYS A 61 -4.25 14.86 25.76
C LYS A 61 -5.40 14.26 26.56
N GLY A 62 -5.05 13.57 27.61
CA GLY A 62 -6.01 12.93 28.51
C GLY A 62 -6.05 11.42 28.39
N GLU A 63 -6.87 10.82 29.23
CA GLU A 63 -7.03 9.39 29.31
C GLU A 63 -7.87 8.82 28.16
N LEU A 64 -7.72 7.52 27.92
CA LEU A 64 -8.53 6.78 27.00
C LEU A 64 -10.00 6.81 27.43
N GLN A 65 -10.85 7.41 26.60
CA GLN A 65 -12.29 7.43 26.84
C GLN A 65 -12.93 6.18 26.25
N ALA A 66 -13.77 5.50 27.04
CA ALA A 66 -14.50 4.32 26.59
C ALA A 66 -16.01 4.53 26.72
N LYS A 67 -16.75 4.24 25.66
CA LYS A 67 -18.22 4.33 25.61
C LYS A 67 -18.80 3.07 24.96
N LYS A 68 -19.87 2.53 25.52
CA LYS A 68 -20.61 1.43 24.89
C LYS A 68 -21.36 1.92 23.67
N GLN A 69 -21.32 1.14 22.59
CA GLN A 69 -22.14 1.41 21.41
C GLN A 69 -23.61 1.09 21.70
N SER A 70 -24.49 2.00 21.36
CA SER A 70 -25.95 1.87 21.62
C SER A 70 -26.70 1.13 20.50
N GLN A 71 -26.16 1.15 19.28
CA GLN A 71 -26.85 0.60 18.09
C GLN A 71 -26.19 -0.70 17.61
N LYS A 72 -27.01 -1.69 17.25
CA LYS A 72 -26.57 -2.92 16.60
C LYS A 72 -26.90 -2.88 15.08
N PRO A 73 -26.09 -3.51 14.21
CA PRO A 73 -24.87 -4.25 14.53
C PRO A 73 -23.76 -3.32 15.01
N PHE A 74 -22.95 -3.77 15.96
CA PHE A 74 -21.84 -2.99 16.49
C PHE A 74 -20.80 -2.69 15.40
N LYS A 75 -20.38 -1.43 15.31
CA LYS A 75 -19.26 -1.04 14.45
C LYS A 75 -17.98 -1.74 14.88
N LYS A 76 -17.14 -2.09 13.91
CA LYS A 76 -15.79 -2.63 14.09
C LYS A 76 -14.85 -1.84 13.20
N GLY A 77 -13.66 -1.57 13.69
CA GLY A 77 -12.64 -0.87 12.91
C GLY A 77 -11.96 0.25 13.66
N THR A 78 -11.20 1.05 12.92
CA THR A 78 -10.43 2.18 13.46
C THR A 78 -10.63 3.40 12.57
N THR A 79 -10.88 4.54 13.19
CA THR A 79 -10.87 5.86 12.54
C THR A 79 -9.69 6.65 13.07
N ILE A 80 -8.88 7.20 12.17
CA ILE A 80 -7.78 8.10 12.49
C ILE A 80 -8.01 9.40 11.72
N CYS A 81 -8.09 10.50 12.46
CA CYS A 81 -8.20 11.84 11.91
C CYS A 81 -7.01 12.67 12.42
N PHE A 82 -6.32 13.36 11.51
CA PHE A 82 -5.15 14.14 11.90
C PHE A 82 -5.04 15.44 11.10
N LYS A 83 -4.33 16.40 11.65
CA LYS A 83 -3.99 17.65 10.99
C LYS A 83 -2.48 17.85 11.06
N PRO A 84 -1.78 17.93 9.91
CA PRO A 84 -0.34 18.21 9.90
C PRO A 84 -0.01 19.54 10.58
N ASP A 85 1.13 19.61 11.28
CA ASP A 85 1.56 20.83 11.95
C ASP A 85 2.22 21.82 10.99
N LYS A 86 1.61 22.98 10.81
CA LYS A 86 2.13 24.08 9.95
C LYS A 86 3.50 24.59 10.39
N MET A 87 3.86 24.43 11.65
CA MET A 87 5.18 24.83 12.15
C MET A 87 6.29 23.90 11.65
N ILE A 88 5.94 22.64 11.34
CA ILE A 88 6.88 21.64 10.80
C ILE A 88 6.87 21.68 9.27
N PHE A 89 5.69 21.76 8.66
CA PHE A 89 5.52 21.79 7.20
C PHE A 89 5.43 23.23 6.69
N SER A 90 6.54 23.96 6.74
CA SER A 90 6.62 25.38 6.35
C SER A 90 6.33 25.65 4.87
N GLY A 91 6.51 24.64 4.00
CA GLY A 91 6.20 24.72 2.56
C GLY A 91 4.72 24.58 2.21
N GLY A 92 3.85 24.37 3.21
CA GLY A 92 2.43 24.12 3.03
C GLY A 92 2.00 22.73 3.48
N ILE A 93 0.70 22.57 3.72
CA ILE A 93 0.08 21.31 4.15
C ILE A 93 -1.05 20.88 3.21
N GLU A 94 -1.04 21.33 1.99
CA GLU A 94 -2.05 20.94 1.01
C GLU A 94 -1.75 19.54 0.48
N PHE A 95 -2.77 18.68 0.54
CA PHE A 95 -2.69 17.34 -0.02
C PHE A 95 -2.96 17.40 -1.53
N GLU A 96 -2.03 16.87 -2.31
CA GLU A 96 -2.18 16.75 -3.74
C GLU A 96 -3.02 15.52 -4.11
N TYR A 97 -4.20 15.77 -4.70
CA TYR A 97 -5.16 14.71 -5.02
C TYR A 97 -4.56 13.64 -5.94
N ALA A 98 -3.90 14.05 -7.03
CA ALA A 98 -3.36 13.13 -8.02
C ALA A 98 -2.29 12.19 -7.43
N LEU A 99 -1.43 12.73 -6.57
CA LEU A 99 -0.40 11.95 -5.89
C LEU A 99 -1.01 10.91 -4.94
N LEU A 100 -1.98 11.31 -4.12
CA LEU A 100 -2.67 10.39 -3.21
C LEU A 100 -3.48 9.33 -3.96
N SER A 101 -4.24 9.73 -4.97
CA SER A 101 -5.03 8.85 -5.83
C SER A 101 -4.15 7.78 -6.48
N SER A 102 -3.03 8.19 -7.10
CA SER A 102 -2.07 7.27 -7.71
C SER A 102 -1.50 6.25 -6.70
N ARG A 103 -1.11 6.72 -5.51
CA ARG A 103 -0.55 5.84 -4.48
C ARG A 103 -1.59 4.89 -3.88
N LEU A 104 -2.82 5.35 -3.65
CA LEU A 104 -3.90 4.50 -3.13
C LEU A 104 -4.32 3.43 -4.15
N ARG A 105 -4.34 3.78 -5.44
CA ARG A 105 -4.56 2.84 -6.53
C ARG A 105 -3.47 1.77 -6.58
N GLU A 106 -2.20 2.17 -6.49
CA GLU A 106 -1.06 1.23 -6.41
C GLU A 106 -1.20 0.28 -5.22
N LEU A 107 -1.53 0.81 -4.04
CA LEU A 107 -1.76 -0.02 -2.85
C LEU A 107 -2.91 -1.01 -3.02
N ALA A 108 -3.98 -0.64 -3.71
CA ALA A 108 -5.09 -1.54 -3.99
C ALA A 108 -4.69 -2.68 -4.95
N TYR A 109 -3.83 -2.41 -5.94
CA TYR A 109 -3.25 -3.46 -6.79
C TYR A 109 -2.32 -4.40 -6.03
N LEU A 110 -1.49 -3.85 -5.12
CA LEU A 110 -0.56 -4.64 -4.31
C LEU A 110 -1.28 -5.50 -3.25
N ASN A 111 -2.54 -5.18 -2.93
CA ASN A 111 -3.33 -5.88 -1.93
C ASN A 111 -4.66 -6.34 -2.55
N GLY A 112 -4.59 -7.32 -3.44
CA GLY A 112 -5.76 -7.84 -4.15
C GLY A 112 -6.93 -8.13 -3.22
N GLY A 113 -8.12 -7.65 -3.61
CA GLY A 113 -9.36 -7.79 -2.84
C GLY A 113 -9.58 -6.74 -1.73
N VAL A 114 -8.60 -5.87 -1.45
CA VAL A 114 -8.79 -4.76 -0.51
C VAL A 114 -9.52 -3.60 -1.22
N LYS A 115 -10.65 -3.19 -0.67
CA LYS A 115 -11.39 -2.02 -1.15
C LYS A 115 -10.86 -0.75 -0.49
N ILE A 116 -10.41 0.19 -1.30
CA ILE A 116 -10.01 1.54 -0.86
C ILE A 116 -11.01 2.54 -1.43
N VAL A 117 -11.58 3.37 -0.58
CA VAL A 117 -12.44 4.50 -0.97
C VAL A 117 -11.68 5.79 -0.66
N PHE A 118 -11.44 6.59 -1.68
CA PHE A 118 -10.75 7.86 -1.57
C PHE A 118 -11.72 9.00 -1.92
N ARG A 119 -11.95 9.90 -0.96
CA ARG A 119 -12.86 11.05 -1.13
C ARG A 119 -12.13 12.34 -0.81
N ASP A 120 -12.31 13.33 -1.68
CA ASP A 120 -11.84 14.70 -1.46
C ASP A 120 -13.02 15.62 -1.15
N GLU A 121 -13.13 16.04 0.10
CA GLU A 121 -14.23 16.89 0.58
C GLU A 121 -13.89 18.39 0.56
N ARG A 122 -12.78 18.78 -0.08
CA ARG A 122 -12.38 20.19 -0.16
C ARG A 122 -13.24 21.00 -1.12
N THR A 123 -13.79 20.34 -2.14
CA THR A 123 -14.62 20.98 -3.16
C THR A 123 -15.87 20.13 -3.39
N GLU A 124 -17.03 20.73 -3.13
CA GLU A 124 -18.32 20.14 -3.44
C GLU A 124 -18.61 20.26 -4.94
N LEU A 125 -19.09 19.19 -5.54
CA LEU A 125 -19.50 19.15 -6.94
C LEU A 125 -20.89 19.79 -7.11
N SER A 126 -21.27 20.10 -8.36
CA SER A 126 -22.53 20.77 -8.70
C SER A 126 -23.81 19.99 -8.27
N ASP A 127 -23.70 18.71 -8.04
CA ASP A 127 -24.78 17.82 -7.58
C ASP A 127 -24.80 17.63 -6.05
N GLY A 128 -23.98 18.35 -5.30
CA GLY A 128 -23.84 18.23 -3.84
C GLY A 128 -22.98 17.06 -3.38
N SER A 129 -22.39 16.31 -4.29
CA SER A 129 -21.46 15.22 -3.97
C SER A 129 -20.00 15.72 -3.86
N PHE A 130 -19.12 14.85 -3.41
CA PHE A 130 -17.67 15.08 -3.38
C PHE A 130 -16.96 14.18 -4.38
N LYS A 131 -15.78 14.58 -4.79
CA LYS A 131 -14.94 13.75 -5.64
C LYS A 131 -14.53 12.49 -4.91
N GLU A 132 -15.00 11.34 -5.41
CA GLU A 132 -14.74 10.03 -4.82
C GLU A 132 -14.24 9.06 -5.87
N GLU A 133 -13.22 8.28 -5.52
CA GLU A 133 -12.73 7.15 -6.31
C GLU A 133 -12.72 5.89 -5.46
N ILE A 134 -13.08 4.77 -6.07
CA ILE A 134 -13.10 3.45 -5.42
C ILE A 134 -12.13 2.54 -6.15
N TYR A 135 -11.18 2.01 -5.41
CA TYR A 135 -10.19 1.06 -5.92
C TYR A 135 -10.46 -0.32 -5.31
N LEU A 136 -10.69 -1.31 -6.17
CA LEU A 136 -10.90 -2.70 -5.78
C LEU A 136 -10.46 -3.59 -6.94
N TYR A 137 -9.33 -4.25 -6.79
CA TYR A 137 -8.71 -5.09 -7.81
C TYR A 137 -8.56 -6.52 -7.28
N GLN A 138 -9.36 -7.44 -7.78
CA GLN A 138 -9.34 -8.83 -7.33
C GLN A 138 -8.11 -9.60 -7.84
N GLY A 139 -7.66 -9.29 -9.04
CA GLY A 139 -6.50 -9.91 -9.67
C GLY A 139 -5.15 -9.36 -9.22
N GLY A 140 -5.14 -8.35 -8.32
CA GLY A 140 -3.92 -7.84 -7.72
C GLY A 140 -2.91 -7.32 -8.76
N ILE A 141 -1.65 -7.74 -8.68
CA ILE A 141 -0.60 -7.27 -9.60
C ILE A 141 -0.78 -7.71 -11.05
N LYS A 142 -1.60 -8.73 -11.34
CA LYS A 142 -1.98 -9.04 -12.73
C LYS A 142 -2.77 -7.89 -13.35
N GLU A 143 -3.80 -7.40 -12.64
CA GLU A 143 -4.58 -6.24 -13.08
C GLU A 143 -3.73 -4.97 -13.14
N TYR A 144 -2.70 -4.87 -12.29
CA TYR A 144 -1.76 -3.74 -12.35
C TYR A 144 -0.97 -3.74 -13.66
N VAL A 145 -0.44 -4.90 -14.08
CA VAL A 145 0.24 -5.01 -15.39
C VAL A 145 -0.72 -4.74 -16.55
N GLN A 146 -1.96 -5.23 -16.50
CA GLN A 146 -2.99 -4.90 -17.49
C GLN A 146 -3.23 -3.40 -17.59
N TYR A 147 -3.39 -2.73 -16.45
CA TYR A 147 -3.58 -1.29 -16.38
C TYR A 147 -2.39 -0.52 -16.98
N MET A 148 -1.16 -0.93 -16.65
CA MET A 148 0.05 -0.30 -17.17
C MET A 148 0.25 -0.49 -18.67
N ASN A 149 -0.31 -1.55 -19.23
CA ASN A 149 -0.17 -1.91 -20.64
C ASN A 149 -1.47 -1.70 -21.45
N ALA A 150 -2.48 -1.05 -20.89
CA ALA A 150 -3.78 -0.87 -21.54
C ALA A 150 -3.73 -0.21 -22.93
N GLU A 151 -2.74 0.66 -23.15
CA GLU A 151 -2.54 1.39 -24.40
C GLU A 151 -1.28 0.91 -25.17
N LYS A 152 -0.76 -0.28 -24.85
CA LYS A 152 0.46 -0.80 -25.45
C LYS A 152 0.19 -2.06 -26.28
N ASP A 153 1.03 -2.27 -27.28
CA ASP A 153 0.99 -3.44 -28.17
C ASP A 153 1.64 -4.66 -27.51
N SER A 154 0.85 -5.42 -26.75
CA SER A 154 1.35 -6.62 -26.08
C SER A 154 1.70 -7.74 -27.07
N ILE A 155 2.88 -8.36 -26.93
CA ILE A 155 3.36 -9.48 -27.77
C ILE A 155 2.55 -10.76 -27.50
N HIS A 156 1.98 -10.86 -26.30
CA HIS A 156 1.15 -11.99 -25.88
C HIS A 156 -0.04 -11.53 -25.05
N PRO A 157 -1.23 -12.16 -25.20
CA PRO A 157 -2.45 -11.69 -24.55
C PRO A 157 -2.47 -11.96 -23.04
N GLU A 158 -1.85 -13.05 -22.60
CA GLU A 158 -1.88 -13.48 -21.20
C GLU A 158 -0.73 -12.85 -20.41
N ILE A 159 -1.03 -12.41 -19.19
CA ILE A 159 -0.03 -11.98 -18.25
C ILE A 159 0.60 -13.21 -17.59
N ILE A 160 1.92 -13.31 -17.70
CA ILE A 160 2.68 -14.33 -17.01
C ILE A 160 2.70 -13.98 -15.53
N TYR A 161 2.18 -14.87 -14.72
CA TYR A 161 2.09 -14.67 -13.29
C TYR A 161 2.72 -15.84 -12.54
N VAL A 162 3.50 -15.51 -11.54
CA VAL A 162 4.14 -16.48 -10.65
C VAL A 162 3.97 -16.01 -9.22
N ASP A 163 3.55 -16.92 -8.36
CA ASP A 163 3.60 -16.75 -6.93
C ASP A 163 4.27 -17.97 -6.29
N SER A 164 5.05 -17.74 -5.27
CA SER A 164 5.76 -18.81 -4.56
C SER A 164 6.13 -18.38 -3.17
N GLN A 165 6.17 -19.34 -2.27
CA GLN A 165 6.64 -19.14 -0.90
C GLN A 165 7.80 -20.09 -0.60
N LYS A 166 8.87 -19.56 -0.05
CA LYS A 166 9.98 -20.34 0.47
C LYS A 166 10.30 -19.85 1.87
N GLU A 167 10.17 -20.75 2.85
CA GLU A 167 10.32 -20.41 4.27
C GLU A 167 9.38 -19.26 4.67
N SER A 168 9.93 -18.13 5.14
CA SER A 168 9.19 -16.90 5.50
C SER A 168 9.06 -15.90 4.37
N VAL A 169 9.64 -16.16 3.18
CA VAL A 169 9.63 -15.23 2.04
C VAL A 169 8.55 -15.65 1.05
N TYR A 170 7.63 -14.73 0.79
CA TYR A 170 6.64 -14.84 -0.26
C TYR A 170 7.05 -13.95 -1.44
N VAL A 171 7.02 -14.51 -2.65
CA VAL A 171 7.40 -13.80 -3.88
C VAL A 171 6.24 -13.86 -4.86
N GLU A 172 5.89 -12.74 -5.42
CA GLU A 172 4.86 -12.59 -6.43
C GLU A 172 5.41 -11.77 -7.59
N ALA A 173 5.20 -12.21 -8.83
CA ALA A 173 5.64 -11.51 -10.03
C ALA A 173 4.59 -11.61 -11.14
N ALA A 174 4.34 -10.49 -11.84
CA ALA A 174 3.50 -10.42 -13.02
C ALA A 174 4.27 -9.74 -14.16
N LEU A 175 4.22 -10.31 -15.37
CA LEU A 175 5.04 -9.88 -16.50
C LEU A 175 4.23 -9.94 -17.80
N GLN A 176 4.44 -8.93 -18.63
CA GLN A 176 3.96 -8.91 -20.00
C GLN A 176 4.95 -8.14 -20.87
N TRP A 177 5.23 -8.63 -22.07
CA TRP A 177 6.09 -7.96 -23.04
C TRP A 177 5.24 -7.19 -24.06
N CYS A 178 5.71 -6.01 -24.43
CA CYS A 178 5.10 -5.15 -25.44
C CYS A 178 6.13 -4.84 -26.55
N SER A 179 5.66 -4.71 -27.79
CA SER A 179 6.52 -4.46 -28.95
C SER A 179 6.86 -2.99 -29.16
N ASP A 180 6.05 -2.11 -28.61
CA ASP A 180 6.12 -0.65 -28.76
C ASP A 180 6.89 0.07 -27.66
N VAL A 181 7.58 -0.67 -26.77
CA VAL A 181 8.37 -0.10 -25.66
C VAL A 181 9.86 -0.34 -25.87
N TYR A 182 10.64 0.72 -25.71
CA TYR A 182 12.10 0.70 -25.90
C TYR A 182 12.90 0.47 -24.61
N SER A 183 12.25 0.52 -23.46
CA SER A 183 12.90 0.35 -22.15
C SER A 183 12.07 -0.52 -21.22
N ASP A 184 12.74 -1.24 -20.34
CA ASP A 184 12.08 -2.02 -19.30
C ASP A 184 11.33 -1.12 -18.33
N ASN A 185 10.08 -1.44 -18.05
CA ASN A 185 9.32 -0.83 -16.97
C ASN A 185 9.15 -1.85 -15.85
N ILE A 186 10.10 -1.89 -14.93
CA ILE A 186 10.13 -2.85 -13.83
C ILE A 186 9.82 -2.13 -12.53
N LEU A 187 8.72 -2.50 -11.89
CA LEU A 187 8.35 -2.03 -10.56
C LEU A 187 8.65 -3.11 -9.53
N GLY A 188 9.47 -2.78 -8.55
CA GLY A 188 9.79 -3.68 -7.45
C GLY A 188 9.27 -3.17 -6.12
N PHE A 189 8.81 -4.10 -5.28
CA PHE A 189 8.24 -3.81 -3.98
C PHE A 189 8.77 -4.78 -2.93
N ALA A 190 8.97 -4.29 -1.71
CA ALA A 190 9.24 -5.10 -0.54
C ALA A 190 8.20 -4.74 0.53
N ASN A 191 7.33 -5.70 0.91
CA ASN A 191 6.21 -5.47 1.83
C ASN A 191 5.37 -4.21 1.46
N ASN A 192 4.96 -4.11 0.20
CA ASN A 192 4.19 -2.99 -0.37
C ASN A 192 4.91 -1.63 -0.42
N ILE A 193 6.21 -1.59 -0.12
CA ILE A 193 7.04 -0.40 -0.27
C ILE A 193 7.82 -0.51 -1.57
N ARG A 194 7.69 0.50 -2.43
CA ARG A 194 8.39 0.56 -3.70
C ARG A 194 9.90 0.68 -3.47
N THR A 195 10.67 -0.20 -4.13
CA THR A 195 12.13 -0.17 -4.09
C THR A 195 12.66 0.61 -5.30
N ILE A 196 12.70 1.93 -5.17
CA ILE A 196 13.03 2.84 -6.28
C ILE A 196 14.46 2.60 -6.79
N ASP A 197 15.39 2.31 -5.89
CA ASP A 197 16.81 2.06 -6.21
C ASP A 197 17.06 0.59 -6.65
N GLY A 198 16.02 -0.17 -6.91
CA GLY A 198 16.14 -1.60 -7.26
C GLY A 198 16.35 -2.49 -6.05
N GLY A 199 17.13 -3.56 -6.21
CA GLY A 199 17.45 -4.49 -5.13
C GLY A 199 17.63 -5.93 -5.63
N THR A 200 18.11 -6.79 -4.73
CA THR A 200 18.43 -8.19 -5.03
C THR A 200 17.25 -9.01 -5.54
N HIS A 201 16.02 -8.66 -5.17
CA HIS A 201 14.79 -9.30 -5.66
C HIS A 201 14.57 -9.01 -7.16
N ILE A 202 14.82 -7.78 -7.64
CA ILE A 202 14.74 -7.41 -9.06
C ILE A 202 15.85 -8.09 -9.84
N GLU A 203 17.08 -8.01 -9.37
CA GLU A 203 18.23 -8.65 -10.02
C GLU A 203 18.10 -10.18 -10.05
N GLY A 204 17.55 -10.77 -9.01
CA GLY A 204 17.21 -12.18 -8.95
C GLY A 204 16.19 -12.56 -10.03
N LEU A 205 15.12 -11.79 -10.20
CA LEU A 205 14.11 -12.01 -11.24
C LEU A 205 14.73 -11.93 -12.64
N LYS A 206 15.50 -10.88 -12.94
CA LYS A 206 16.19 -10.72 -14.24
C LYS A 206 17.12 -11.90 -14.54
N THR A 207 17.88 -12.35 -13.56
CA THR A 207 18.79 -13.50 -13.67
C THR A 207 18.01 -14.79 -14.00
N VAL A 208 16.91 -15.04 -13.28
CA VAL A 208 16.07 -16.23 -13.49
C VAL A 208 15.43 -16.19 -14.88
N LEU A 209 14.89 -15.04 -15.31
CA LEU A 209 14.32 -14.88 -16.65
C LEU A 209 15.36 -15.18 -17.74
N THR A 210 16.53 -14.56 -17.65
CA THR A 210 17.64 -14.79 -18.60
C THR A 210 18.01 -16.29 -18.68
N ARG A 211 18.15 -16.95 -17.51
CA ARG A 211 18.44 -18.39 -17.47
C ARG A 211 17.33 -19.22 -18.11
N THR A 212 16.09 -18.88 -17.81
CA THR A 212 14.91 -19.59 -18.32
C THR A 212 14.81 -19.48 -19.84
N PHE A 213 14.93 -18.30 -20.40
CA PHE A 213 14.93 -18.10 -21.86
C PHE A 213 16.10 -18.79 -22.55
N ASN A 214 17.30 -18.71 -22.00
CA ASN A 214 18.46 -19.44 -22.54
C ASN A 214 18.25 -20.96 -22.56
N ASN A 215 17.66 -21.51 -21.49
CA ASN A 215 17.38 -22.95 -21.42
C ASN A 215 16.29 -23.36 -22.41
N LEU A 216 15.25 -22.55 -22.59
CA LEU A 216 14.20 -22.80 -23.57
C LEU A 216 14.73 -22.72 -25.00
N ALA A 217 15.59 -21.73 -25.31
CA ALA A 217 16.23 -21.59 -26.61
C ALA A 217 17.11 -22.81 -26.93
N LYS A 218 17.89 -23.30 -25.97
CA LYS A 218 18.68 -24.54 -26.12
C LYS A 218 17.80 -25.75 -26.41
N LYS A 219 16.72 -25.95 -25.63
CA LYS A 219 15.80 -27.10 -25.82
C LYS A 219 15.10 -27.07 -27.16
N ARG A 220 14.82 -25.89 -27.73
CA ARG A 220 14.16 -25.75 -29.05
C ARG A 220 15.14 -25.78 -30.22
N GLY A 221 16.42 -26.03 -30.01
CA GLY A 221 17.45 -26.09 -31.06
C GLY A 221 17.67 -24.76 -31.80
N LYS A 222 17.14 -23.66 -31.30
CA LYS A 222 17.21 -22.33 -31.94
C LYS A 222 18.41 -21.47 -31.48
N ARG A 223 19.36 -22.07 -30.77
CA ARG A 223 20.59 -21.36 -30.37
C ARG A 223 21.73 -21.73 -31.32
N LYS A 224 21.78 -21.09 -32.46
CA LYS A 224 23.02 -20.72 -33.11
C LYS A 224 23.08 -19.19 -32.99
N ASP A 225 24.07 -18.72 -32.30
CA ASP A 225 24.46 -17.30 -32.20
C ASP A 225 23.51 -16.36 -31.43
N ILE A 226 23.69 -16.28 -30.12
CA ILE A 226 23.65 -15.04 -29.33
C ILE A 226 24.96 -14.95 -28.55
#